data_29396b5b5b23b1f02c3027d56bd35aba
#
_entry.id   29396b5b5b23b1f02c3027d56bd35aba
#
_cell.length_a   1.000
_cell.length_b   1.000
_cell.length_c   1.000
_cell.angle_alpha   90.00
_cell.angle_beta   90.00
_cell.angle_gamma   90.00
#
_symmetry.space_group_name_H-M   'P 1'
#
loop_
_entity.id
_entity.type
_entity.pdbx_description
1 polymer ?
#
loop_
_entity_poly.entity_id
_entity_poly.type
_entity_poly.pdbx_seq_one_letter_code
_entity_poly.pdbx_strand_id
1 'polypeptide(L)'
;MRLAELSIKNPVFAVMVGAAMMVFGWMGYREMGISQFPEIDFPVVSIVIAREAASPEIMDGDVTDVVEDAVASVEGVDYTMSESLEGRSITTVYFQLGRNIDVAMQDVQNAVSAARRKLPTDIDPPVISKINPANLPVVWLTLAGAYPVGRLGDLAEKEIKPLLSSLPGVGGVQFAGLQERNVRVHVDRDRLRQFNLSAEDVRLAIQRQHAELPAGYIKSQQVEFNLRVMGEAVNLPELGRLIVSQKAGQTVRLEDVAVVADSTVDKRGLARYNRLPAVAIGVRKAIGGNLVAVCDAVRAEMPKLARLLPPGIDLAMPVDSSRFVRENIEELKLTLVLGVLLTAIVCYLFLGSLETTINICLSIPTSLLGTFFFLNYAVRWIGMEPFTLNLMTLLGLSLSVGVVVDDAILVLENIHRHREMGKDARRSARDGSREIGFAALAATLSILAIFLPVAFLSGTIGRFFFQFGVTVGVAVMLSLVSALTITPMLCSIAREHGKSPGWRVPLAMALFLSALLVIARIGFSHVDWLQPWTWPLVTMVEFMGFPAPAQAWAWPGETLGDAIALFLLLSVGPLAYGLLDSWLLRPLILNPVSRFIDGIAGIYGRVLAISLAMWPLVLGISGG
;
A
#
# COMPACT_ATOMS: atom_id res chain seq x y z
N MET A 1 -15.24 -8.82 -36.22
CA MET A 1 -15.18 -8.44 -34.81
C MET A 1 -16.55 -7.99 -34.31
N ARG A 2 -17.19 -8.85 -33.51
CA ARG A 2 -18.60 -8.63 -33.10
C ARG A 2 -18.74 -7.46 -32.08
N LEU A 3 -17.72 -7.17 -31.29
CA LEU A 3 -17.76 -6.11 -30.26
C LEU A 3 -17.90 -4.72 -30.88
N ALA A 4 -17.07 -4.36 -31.86
CA ALA A 4 -17.11 -3.05 -32.51
C ALA A 4 -18.44 -2.88 -33.30
N GLU A 5 -18.92 -3.91 -33.97
CA GLU A 5 -20.22 -3.88 -34.67
C GLU A 5 -21.39 -3.70 -33.69
N LEU A 6 -21.35 -4.37 -32.55
CA LEU A 6 -22.37 -4.25 -31.49
C LEU A 6 -22.39 -2.83 -30.89
N SER A 7 -21.22 -2.23 -30.62
CA SER A 7 -21.11 -0.88 -30.07
C SER A 7 -21.56 0.20 -31.06
N ILE A 8 -21.25 0.06 -32.35
CA ILE A 8 -21.69 0.98 -33.38
C ILE A 8 -23.22 0.86 -33.61
N LYS A 9 -23.78 -0.37 -33.56
CA LYS A 9 -25.20 -0.61 -33.70
C LYS A 9 -26.01 -0.12 -32.49
N ASN A 10 -25.46 -0.29 -31.30
CA ASN A 10 -26.08 0.07 -30.03
C ASN A 10 -25.16 1.03 -29.23
N PRO A 11 -25.13 2.32 -29.54
CA PRO A 11 -24.26 3.29 -28.84
C PRO A 11 -24.46 3.33 -27.31
N VAL A 12 -25.71 3.15 -26.87
CA VAL A 12 -26.05 3.10 -25.45
C VAL A 12 -25.32 1.97 -24.73
N PHE A 13 -25.19 0.81 -25.38
CA PHE A 13 -24.43 -0.31 -24.82
C PHE A 13 -22.96 0.07 -24.57
N ALA A 14 -22.28 0.70 -25.51
CA ALA A 14 -20.89 1.09 -25.39
C ALA A 14 -20.69 2.14 -24.27
N VAL A 15 -21.60 3.13 -24.19
CA VAL A 15 -21.58 4.13 -23.10
C VAL A 15 -21.80 3.46 -21.74
N MET A 16 -22.75 2.52 -21.65
CA MET A 16 -23.01 1.81 -20.39
C MET A 16 -21.83 0.94 -19.95
N VAL A 17 -21.14 0.27 -20.89
CA VAL A 17 -19.92 -0.50 -20.58
C VAL A 17 -18.83 0.43 -20.06
N GLY A 18 -18.56 1.55 -20.74
CA GLY A 18 -17.57 2.53 -20.30
C GLY A 18 -17.91 3.15 -18.93
N ALA A 19 -19.18 3.53 -18.74
CA ALA A 19 -19.66 4.06 -17.46
C ALA A 19 -19.54 3.01 -16.34
N ALA A 20 -19.89 1.75 -16.60
CA ALA A 20 -19.75 0.67 -15.64
C ALA A 20 -18.28 0.45 -15.25
N MET A 21 -17.36 0.43 -16.22
CA MET A 21 -15.93 0.33 -15.96
C MET A 21 -15.44 1.47 -15.05
N MET A 22 -15.89 2.70 -15.30
CA MET A 22 -15.52 3.86 -14.50
C MET A 22 -16.11 3.82 -13.09
N VAL A 23 -17.41 3.52 -12.95
CA VAL A 23 -18.10 3.50 -11.65
C VAL A 23 -17.58 2.36 -10.76
N PHE A 24 -17.55 1.14 -11.28
CA PHE A 24 -17.05 -0.02 -10.52
C PHE A 24 -15.56 0.08 -10.26
N GLY A 25 -14.79 0.63 -11.19
CA GLY A 25 -13.37 0.90 -11.00
C GLY A 25 -13.12 1.93 -9.91
N TRP A 26 -13.93 2.97 -9.85
CA TRP A 26 -13.88 3.95 -8.78
C TRP A 26 -14.22 3.35 -7.41
N MET A 27 -15.25 2.51 -7.35
CA MET A 27 -15.57 1.77 -6.13
C MET A 27 -14.40 0.87 -5.71
N GLY A 28 -13.81 0.15 -6.66
CA GLY A 28 -12.63 -0.68 -6.42
C GLY A 28 -11.46 0.13 -5.87
N TYR A 29 -11.15 1.28 -6.46
CA TYR A 29 -10.09 2.17 -5.98
C TYR A 29 -10.30 2.63 -4.53
N ARG A 30 -11.54 2.99 -4.16
CA ARG A 30 -11.86 3.45 -2.79
C ARG A 30 -11.71 2.38 -1.72
N GLU A 31 -11.93 1.13 -2.07
CA GLU A 31 -11.84 0.00 -1.15
C GLU A 31 -10.46 -0.64 -1.10
N MET A 32 -9.57 -0.33 -2.06
CA MET A 32 -8.21 -0.87 -2.05
C MET A 32 -7.43 -0.37 -0.84
N GLY A 33 -6.82 -1.31 -0.12
CA GLY A 33 -5.84 -1.00 0.92
C GLY A 33 -4.64 -0.28 0.31
N ILE A 34 -4.04 0.65 1.07
CA ILE A 34 -2.81 1.33 0.68
C ILE A 34 -1.67 0.78 1.52
N SER A 35 -0.63 0.27 0.87
CA SER A 35 0.56 -0.26 1.52
C SER A 35 1.83 0.20 0.79
N GLN A 36 2.98 0.09 1.44
CA GLN A 36 4.25 0.42 0.79
C GLN A 36 4.64 -0.67 -0.22
N PHE A 37 4.52 -1.92 0.18
CA PHE A 37 4.83 -3.11 -0.63
C PHE A 37 3.60 -4.00 -0.74
N PRO A 38 3.58 -4.91 -1.73
CA PRO A 38 2.58 -5.97 -1.80
C PRO A 38 2.51 -6.77 -0.49
N GLU A 39 1.32 -7.10 -0.03
CA GLU A 39 1.15 -8.02 1.08
C GLU A 39 1.42 -9.43 0.58
N ILE A 40 2.60 -9.93 0.91
CA ILE A 40 3.07 -11.25 0.47
C ILE A 40 3.33 -12.09 1.71
N ASP A 41 2.72 -13.24 1.78
CA ASP A 41 3.07 -14.21 2.78
C ASP A 41 4.40 -14.87 2.40
N PHE A 42 5.42 -14.58 3.20
CA PHE A 42 6.68 -15.30 3.11
C PHE A 42 6.52 -16.61 3.85
N PRO A 43 6.87 -17.73 3.23
CA PRO A 43 6.82 -19.02 3.90
C PRO A 43 8.00 -19.16 4.87
N VAL A 44 8.01 -18.31 5.91
CA VAL A 44 9.08 -18.24 6.91
C VAL A 44 8.47 -18.25 8.30
N VAL A 45 8.92 -19.18 9.13
CA VAL A 45 8.50 -19.32 10.53
C VAL A 45 9.70 -19.05 11.44
N SER A 46 9.53 -18.19 12.44
CA SER A 46 10.51 -17.96 13.49
C SER A 46 10.10 -18.64 14.77
N ILE A 47 11.04 -19.31 15.38
CA ILE A 47 10.94 -19.97 16.67
C ILE A 47 11.89 -19.25 17.61
N VAL A 48 11.38 -18.71 18.69
CA VAL A 48 12.19 -18.02 19.72
C VAL A 48 12.03 -18.77 21.04
N ILE A 49 13.14 -19.17 21.61
CA ILE A 49 13.19 -19.84 22.93
C ILE A 49 14.12 -19.03 23.82
N ALA A 50 13.66 -18.71 25.02
CA ALA A 50 14.46 -18.04 26.04
C ALA A 50 14.83 -19.03 27.15
N ARG A 51 16.05 -18.90 27.69
CA ARG A 51 16.56 -19.59 28.85
C ARG A 51 17.43 -18.64 29.64
N GLU A 52 16.99 -18.23 30.79
CA GLU A 52 17.71 -17.26 31.61
C GLU A 52 19.13 -17.72 31.93
N ALA A 53 20.08 -16.78 31.88
CA ALA A 53 21.50 -16.95 32.25
C ALA A 53 22.26 -18.06 31.48
N ALA A 54 21.75 -18.57 30.37
CA ALA A 54 22.47 -19.53 29.54
C ALA A 54 23.47 -18.83 28.60
N SER A 55 24.71 -19.35 28.50
CA SER A 55 25.67 -18.83 27.52
C SER A 55 25.25 -19.21 26.09
N PRO A 56 25.78 -18.52 25.06
CA PRO A 56 25.46 -18.84 23.65
C PRO A 56 25.79 -20.30 23.30
N GLU A 57 26.89 -20.86 23.83
CA GLU A 57 27.30 -22.24 23.58
C GLU A 57 26.33 -23.26 24.18
N ILE A 58 25.79 -22.96 25.38
CA ILE A 58 24.77 -23.77 26.02
C ILE A 58 23.44 -23.66 25.26
N MET A 59 23.09 -22.45 24.82
CA MET A 59 21.90 -22.25 23.98
C MET A 59 22.01 -22.99 22.67
N ASP A 60 23.19 -23.03 22.07
CA ASP A 60 23.45 -23.72 20.82
C ASP A 60 23.23 -25.24 20.96
N GLY A 61 23.98 -25.90 21.84
CA GLY A 61 23.91 -27.36 21.98
C GLY A 61 22.63 -27.88 22.63
N ASP A 62 22.12 -27.20 23.69
CA ASP A 62 20.96 -27.70 24.46
C ASP A 62 19.61 -27.35 23.86
N VAL A 63 19.54 -26.26 23.09
CA VAL A 63 18.27 -25.70 22.60
C VAL A 63 18.25 -25.60 21.08
N THR A 64 19.23 -24.95 20.46
CA THR A 64 19.19 -24.68 19.01
C THR A 64 19.31 -25.95 18.19
N ASP A 65 20.30 -26.82 18.47
CA ASP A 65 20.50 -28.09 17.78
C ASP A 65 19.25 -28.98 17.90
N VAL A 66 18.64 -29.05 19.08
CA VAL A 66 17.44 -29.86 19.33
C VAL A 66 16.24 -29.34 18.51
N VAL A 67 16.11 -28.01 18.37
CA VAL A 67 15.04 -27.41 17.58
C VAL A 67 15.30 -27.59 16.09
N GLU A 68 16.54 -27.39 15.62
CA GLU A 68 16.91 -27.63 14.22
C GLU A 68 16.66 -29.04 13.78
N ASP A 69 17.10 -30.04 14.58
CA ASP A 69 16.82 -31.46 14.33
C ASP A 69 15.32 -31.74 14.22
N ALA A 70 14.53 -31.13 15.10
CA ALA A 70 13.08 -31.34 15.10
C ALA A 70 12.42 -30.73 13.84
N VAL A 71 12.81 -29.54 13.43
CA VAL A 71 12.19 -28.86 12.29
C VAL A 71 12.74 -29.35 10.95
N ALA A 72 13.94 -29.92 10.90
CA ALA A 72 14.52 -30.49 9.67
C ALA A 72 13.67 -31.60 9.07
N SER A 73 12.86 -32.29 9.90
CA SER A 73 11.93 -33.35 9.47
C SER A 73 10.59 -32.81 8.92
N VAL A 74 10.32 -31.51 9.01
CA VAL A 74 9.07 -30.91 8.55
C VAL A 74 9.07 -30.82 7.03
N GLU A 75 7.99 -31.28 6.41
CA GLU A 75 7.86 -31.27 4.95
C GLU A 75 7.95 -29.88 4.35
N GLY A 76 8.73 -29.75 3.27
CA GLY A 76 8.85 -28.51 2.51
C GLY A 76 9.79 -27.48 3.12
N VAL A 77 10.56 -27.82 4.13
CA VAL A 77 11.68 -26.98 4.61
C VAL A 77 12.74 -26.92 3.51
N ASP A 78 13.18 -25.69 3.21
CA ASP A 78 14.24 -25.42 2.25
C ASP A 78 15.59 -25.34 2.98
N TYR A 79 15.66 -24.47 3.99
CA TYR A 79 16.79 -24.37 4.90
C TYR A 79 16.37 -23.72 6.23
N THR A 80 17.22 -23.89 7.23
CA THR A 80 17.09 -23.23 8.53
C THR A 80 18.26 -22.28 8.76
N MET A 81 18.02 -21.21 9.49
CA MET A 81 19.03 -20.28 9.96
C MET A 81 18.77 -20.01 11.44
N SER A 82 19.76 -20.29 12.27
CA SER A 82 19.64 -20.10 13.71
C SER A 82 20.68 -19.12 14.24
N GLU A 83 20.31 -18.43 15.28
CA GLU A 83 21.13 -17.49 15.99
C GLU A 83 21.04 -17.78 17.51
N SER A 84 22.16 -18.24 18.07
CA SER A 84 22.30 -18.56 19.50
C SER A 84 22.94 -17.37 20.23
N LEU A 85 22.14 -16.69 21.03
CA LEU A 85 22.53 -15.53 21.82
C LEU A 85 22.54 -15.91 23.31
N GLU A 86 23.15 -15.05 24.15
CA GLU A 86 23.05 -15.19 25.59
C GLU A 86 21.58 -15.18 26.05
N GLY A 87 21.14 -16.29 26.61
CA GLY A 87 19.78 -16.48 27.12
C GLY A 87 18.69 -16.59 26.06
N ARG A 88 19.02 -16.71 24.76
CA ARG A 88 18.02 -16.72 23.70
C ARG A 88 18.50 -17.48 22.46
N SER A 89 17.65 -18.35 21.94
CA SER A 89 17.79 -18.97 20.62
C SER A 89 16.70 -18.50 19.68
N ILE A 90 17.08 -18.15 18.45
CA ILE A 90 16.16 -17.75 17.37
C ILE A 90 16.43 -18.69 16.20
N THR A 91 15.50 -19.60 15.92
CA THR A 91 15.57 -20.47 14.74
C THR A 91 14.56 -20.00 13.71
N THR A 92 15.03 -19.62 12.54
CA THR A 92 14.23 -19.18 11.40
C THR A 92 14.18 -20.29 10.37
N VAL A 93 12.99 -20.81 10.09
CA VAL A 93 12.75 -21.89 9.15
C VAL A 93 12.20 -21.32 7.85
N TYR A 94 12.92 -21.53 6.76
CA TYR A 94 12.52 -21.12 5.41
C TYR A 94 11.92 -22.31 4.69
N PHE A 95 10.71 -22.13 4.16
CA PHE A 95 10.00 -23.16 3.41
C PHE A 95 10.03 -22.89 1.92
N GLN A 96 9.83 -23.95 1.13
CA GLN A 96 9.68 -23.84 -0.32
C GLN A 96 8.52 -22.91 -0.70
N LEU A 97 8.73 -22.14 -1.78
CA LEU A 97 7.78 -21.15 -2.26
C LEU A 97 6.51 -21.81 -2.77
N GLY A 98 5.50 -21.98 -2.17
CA GLY A 98 4.26 -22.67 -2.55
C GLY A 98 3.66 -23.44 -1.38
N ARG A 99 4.45 -23.62 -0.32
CA ARG A 99 3.94 -24.17 0.92
C ARG A 99 2.98 -23.19 1.60
N ASN A 100 1.83 -23.68 2.02
CA ASN A 100 0.90 -22.89 2.83
C ASN A 100 1.54 -22.64 4.20
N ILE A 101 1.74 -21.37 4.54
CA ILE A 101 2.45 -20.95 5.76
C ILE A 101 1.67 -21.31 7.04
N ASP A 102 0.33 -21.39 7.00
CA ASP A 102 -0.48 -21.76 8.14
C ASP A 102 -0.29 -23.23 8.50
N VAL A 103 -0.26 -24.08 7.47
CA VAL A 103 0.01 -25.51 7.64
C VAL A 103 1.46 -25.72 8.10
N ALA A 104 2.42 -25.02 7.47
CA ALA A 104 3.83 -25.09 7.86
C ALA A 104 4.05 -24.66 9.32
N MET A 105 3.39 -23.59 9.77
CA MET A 105 3.47 -23.14 11.16
C MET A 105 2.91 -24.20 12.13
N GLN A 106 1.82 -24.86 11.77
CA GLN A 106 1.24 -25.92 12.59
C GLN A 106 2.16 -27.15 12.65
N ASP A 107 2.77 -27.52 11.53
CA ASP A 107 3.73 -28.62 11.48
C ASP A 107 4.97 -28.33 12.33
N VAL A 108 5.51 -27.10 12.25
CA VAL A 108 6.61 -26.64 13.12
C VAL A 108 6.20 -26.69 14.58
N GLN A 109 5.00 -26.21 14.91
CA GLN A 109 4.50 -26.23 16.29
C GLN A 109 4.38 -27.66 16.84
N ASN A 110 3.92 -28.61 16.02
CA ASN A 110 3.86 -30.02 16.36
C ASN A 110 5.27 -30.60 16.55
N ALA A 111 6.21 -30.32 15.66
CA ALA A 111 7.59 -30.78 15.73
C ALA A 111 8.32 -30.29 16.99
N VAL A 112 8.23 -28.97 17.27
CA VAL A 112 8.82 -28.35 18.46
C VAL A 112 8.17 -28.92 19.74
N SER A 113 6.85 -29.13 19.74
CA SER A 113 6.13 -29.71 20.87
C SER A 113 6.58 -31.15 21.14
N ALA A 114 6.83 -31.94 20.10
CA ALA A 114 7.36 -33.28 20.23
C ALA A 114 8.81 -33.28 20.79
N ALA A 115 9.63 -32.32 20.37
CA ALA A 115 11.00 -32.15 20.84
C ALA A 115 11.09 -31.63 22.29
N ARG A 116 10.00 -31.14 22.88
CA ARG A 116 9.99 -30.55 24.23
C ARG A 116 10.58 -31.48 25.33
N ARG A 117 10.50 -32.80 25.14
CA ARG A 117 11.07 -33.78 26.08
C ARG A 117 12.61 -33.80 26.08
N LYS A 118 13.22 -33.32 24.99
CA LYS A 118 14.68 -33.26 24.82
C LYS A 118 15.23 -31.90 25.27
N LEU A 119 14.36 -30.87 25.33
CA LEU A 119 14.72 -29.52 25.75
C LEU A 119 14.86 -29.44 27.28
N PRO A 120 15.72 -28.56 27.80
CA PRO A 120 15.82 -28.31 29.23
C PRO A 120 14.49 -27.88 29.85
N THR A 121 14.28 -28.23 31.11
CA THR A 121 13.02 -27.94 31.82
C THR A 121 12.90 -26.47 32.28
N ASP A 122 14.00 -25.72 32.26
CA ASP A 122 14.16 -24.34 32.70
C ASP A 122 14.08 -23.32 31.54
N ILE A 123 13.52 -23.70 30.40
CA ILE A 123 13.24 -22.80 29.27
C ILE A 123 11.85 -22.21 29.36
N ASP A 124 11.72 -20.98 28.84
CA ASP A 124 10.42 -20.38 28.57
C ASP A 124 9.67 -21.14 27.45
N PRO A 125 8.34 -21.10 27.45
CA PRO A 125 7.58 -21.69 26.36
C PRO A 125 8.01 -21.15 24.99
N PRO A 126 8.28 -22.03 23.98
CA PRO A 126 8.66 -21.59 22.65
C PRO A 126 7.63 -20.66 22.02
N VAL A 127 8.07 -19.50 21.54
CA VAL A 127 7.25 -18.56 20.79
C VAL A 127 7.45 -18.80 19.30
N ILE A 128 6.41 -19.31 18.63
CA ILE A 128 6.44 -19.62 17.21
C ILE A 128 5.57 -18.60 16.48
N SER A 129 6.14 -17.91 15.50
CA SER A 129 5.48 -16.85 14.77
C SER A 129 5.84 -16.85 13.29
N LYS A 130 4.91 -16.39 12.44
CA LYS A 130 5.19 -16.14 11.03
C LYS A 130 5.98 -14.83 10.89
N ILE A 131 6.98 -14.83 10.03
CA ILE A 131 7.64 -13.60 9.62
C ILE A 131 6.88 -13.03 8.42
N ASN A 132 6.19 -11.92 8.65
CA ASN A 132 5.52 -11.20 7.59
C ASN A 132 6.07 -9.75 7.53
N PRO A 133 6.66 -9.31 6.41
CA PRO A 133 7.12 -7.93 6.26
C PRO A 133 6.01 -6.88 6.43
N ALA A 134 4.75 -7.25 6.19
CA ALA A 134 3.62 -6.38 6.48
C ALA A 134 3.45 -6.06 7.97
N ASN A 135 4.09 -6.84 8.86
CA ASN A 135 4.12 -6.61 10.30
C ASN A 135 5.16 -5.57 10.74
N LEU A 136 5.94 -5.00 9.80
CA LEU A 136 6.86 -3.92 10.14
C LEU A 136 6.08 -2.67 10.55
N PRO A 137 6.61 -1.88 11.52
CA PRO A 137 6.00 -0.62 11.90
C PRO A 137 5.92 0.35 10.73
N VAL A 138 4.74 0.92 10.53
CA VAL A 138 4.51 1.94 9.50
C VAL A 138 4.84 3.35 10.00
N VAL A 139 4.83 3.53 11.33
CA VAL A 139 5.22 4.76 12.02
C VAL A 139 6.13 4.41 13.17
N TRP A 140 7.18 5.19 13.34
CA TRP A 140 7.95 5.21 14.57
C TRP A 140 7.79 6.54 15.25
N LEU A 141 7.35 6.50 16.53
CA LEU A 141 7.37 7.63 17.44
C LEU A 141 8.56 7.49 18.37
N THR A 142 9.11 8.59 18.82
CA THR A 142 10.21 8.61 19.80
C THR A 142 9.86 9.50 20.97
N LEU A 143 9.99 8.95 22.17
CA LEU A 143 10.01 9.72 23.41
C LEU A 143 11.47 9.96 23.79
N ALA A 144 11.91 11.20 23.75
CA ALA A 144 13.27 11.57 24.09
C ALA A 144 13.28 12.66 25.16
N GLY A 145 14.22 12.58 26.08
CA GLY A 145 14.34 13.60 27.12
C GLY A 145 15.47 13.30 28.10
N ALA A 146 15.77 14.26 28.99
CA ALA A 146 16.76 14.11 30.05
C ALA A 146 16.20 13.32 31.25
N TYR A 147 15.44 12.28 31.00
CA TYR A 147 14.85 11.37 31.98
C TYR A 147 15.52 9.99 31.91
N PRO A 148 15.52 9.23 33.01
CA PRO A 148 15.93 7.83 32.98
C PRO A 148 15.11 7.04 31.98
N VAL A 149 15.75 6.15 31.22
CA VAL A 149 15.07 5.38 30.13
C VAL A 149 13.91 4.52 30.68
N GLY A 150 14.04 3.96 31.89
CA GLY A 150 12.95 3.23 32.53
C GLY A 150 11.70 4.10 32.75
N ARG A 151 11.85 5.38 33.09
CA ARG A 151 10.72 6.31 33.24
C ARG A 151 10.08 6.63 31.89
N LEU A 152 10.89 6.81 30.85
CA LEU A 152 10.38 6.98 29.48
C LEU A 152 9.64 5.72 29.01
N GLY A 153 10.15 4.54 29.39
CA GLY A 153 9.51 3.27 29.12
C GLY A 153 8.15 3.11 29.79
N ASP A 154 8.06 3.42 31.09
CA ASP A 154 6.79 3.41 31.83
C ASP A 154 5.73 4.30 31.17
N LEU A 155 6.10 5.51 30.76
CA LEU A 155 5.21 6.44 30.07
C LEU A 155 4.78 5.88 28.70
N ALA A 156 5.73 5.33 27.95
CA ALA A 156 5.45 4.73 26.65
C ALA A 156 4.46 3.55 26.76
N GLU A 157 4.67 2.68 27.76
CA GLU A 157 3.89 1.46 27.90
C GLU A 157 2.52 1.71 28.55
N LYS A 158 2.46 2.52 29.60
CA LYS A 158 1.25 2.71 30.40
C LYS A 158 0.33 3.80 29.87
N GLU A 159 0.90 4.88 29.30
CA GLU A 159 0.13 6.04 28.87
C GLU A 159 -0.08 6.06 27.34
N ILE A 160 0.97 5.80 26.55
CA ILE A 160 0.94 6.01 25.10
C ILE A 160 0.43 4.77 24.36
N LYS A 161 0.95 3.56 24.70
CA LYS A 161 0.56 2.31 24.01
C LYS A 161 -0.95 2.06 23.99
N PRO A 162 -1.71 2.22 25.10
CA PRO A 162 -3.16 1.97 25.07
C PRO A 162 -3.89 2.90 24.12
N LEU A 163 -3.49 4.19 24.08
CA LEU A 163 -4.11 5.18 23.19
C LEU A 163 -3.81 4.85 21.72
N LEU A 164 -2.56 4.54 21.38
CA LEU A 164 -2.19 4.17 20.02
C LEU A 164 -2.84 2.85 19.58
N SER A 165 -2.94 1.88 20.48
CA SER A 165 -3.57 0.59 20.18
C SER A 165 -5.08 0.67 19.96
N SER A 166 -5.74 1.73 20.47
CA SER A 166 -7.18 1.97 20.27
C SER A 166 -7.51 2.66 18.95
N LEU A 167 -6.51 3.16 18.22
CA LEU A 167 -6.74 3.84 16.95
C LEU A 167 -7.22 2.88 15.86
N PRO A 168 -8.16 3.31 15.01
CA PRO A 168 -8.67 2.47 13.94
C PRO A 168 -7.56 2.08 12.96
N GLY A 169 -7.51 0.81 12.58
CA GLY A 169 -6.54 0.27 11.65
C GLY A 169 -5.17 -0.07 12.26
N VAL A 170 -4.92 0.20 13.54
CA VAL A 170 -3.71 -0.23 14.23
C VAL A 170 -3.80 -1.71 14.56
N GLY A 171 -2.82 -2.50 14.11
CA GLY A 171 -2.70 -3.94 14.36
C GLY A 171 -1.85 -4.27 15.59
N GLY A 172 -1.06 -3.31 16.08
CA GLY A 172 -0.25 -3.50 17.28
C GLY A 172 0.80 -2.41 17.46
N VAL A 173 1.35 -2.36 18.68
CA VAL A 173 2.40 -1.42 19.08
C VAL A 173 3.58 -2.20 19.65
N GLN A 174 4.78 -1.90 19.18
CA GLN A 174 6.03 -2.50 19.64
C GLN A 174 7.00 -1.42 20.09
N PHE A 175 7.97 -1.81 20.92
CA PHE A 175 8.97 -0.89 21.46
C PHE A 175 10.37 -1.27 20.99
N ALA A 176 11.23 -0.25 20.90
CA ALA A 176 12.67 -0.43 20.75
C ALA A 176 13.39 0.49 21.75
N GLY A 177 14.46 -0.04 22.34
CA GLY A 177 15.20 0.66 23.40
C GLY A 177 14.47 0.76 24.75
N LEU A 178 13.37 0.01 24.91
CA LEU A 178 12.67 -0.11 26.18
C LEU A 178 13.59 -0.79 27.20
N GLN A 179 13.67 -0.22 28.38
CA GLN A 179 14.32 -0.81 29.55
C GLN A 179 13.23 -1.01 30.60
N GLU A 180 12.84 -2.25 30.80
CA GLU A 180 11.84 -2.59 31.81
C GLU A 180 12.39 -2.31 33.21
N ARG A 181 11.54 -1.76 34.08
CA ARG A 181 11.86 -1.57 35.48
C ARG A 181 12.06 -2.92 36.16
N ASN A 182 13.13 -3.04 36.91
CA ASN A 182 13.46 -4.27 37.62
C ASN A 182 13.93 -3.90 39.04
N VAL A 183 13.49 -4.68 40.02
CA VAL A 183 14.01 -4.58 41.40
C VAL A 183 15.17 -5.56 41.54
N ARG A 184 16.37 -5.03 41.75
CA ARG A 184 17.58 -5.85 41.91
C ARG A 184 17.91 -6.07 43.38
N VAL A 185 18.16 -7.30 43.74
CA VAL A 185 18.62 -7.71 45.06
C VAL A 185 20.09 -8.08 44.94
N HIS A 186 20.97 -7.17 45.33
CA HIS A 186 22.40 -7.38 45.34
C HIS A 186 22.82 -8.06 46.63
N VAL A 187 23.09 -9.34 46.54
CA VAL A 187 23.42 -10.21 47.67
C VAL A 187 24.91 -10.02 48.04
N ASP A 188 25.20 -9.78 49.29
CA ASP A 188 26.56 -9.65 49.81
C ASP A 188 27.09 -11.03 50.25
N ARG A 189 28.16 -11.48 49.60
CA ARG A 189 28.76 -12.80 49.84
C ARG A 189 29.29 -12.96 51.27
N ASP A 190 29.88 -11.91 51.85
CA ASP A 190 30.52 -12.00 53.17
C ASP A 190 29.46 -11.98 54.29
N ARG A 191 28.39 -11.20 54.10
CA ARG A 191 27.22 -11.25 55.00
C ARG A 191 26.48 -12.59 54.92
N LEU A 192 26.32 -13.18 53.75
CA LEU A 192 25.74 -14.52 53.62
C LEU A 192 26.53 -15.57 54.40
N ARG A 193 27.88 -15.51 54.35
CA ARG A 193 28.74 -16.41 55.09
C ARG A 193 28.60 -16.21 56.60
N GLN A 194 28.49 -15.00 57.09
CA GLN A 194 28.30 -14.69 58.51
C GLN A 194 27.04 -15.33 59.09
N PHE A 195 25.95 -15.36 58.28
CA PHE A 195 24.68 -15.97 58.68
C PHE A 195 24.52 -17.43 58.25
N ASN A 196 25.55 -18.02 57.61
CA ASN A 196 25.55 -19.39 57.07
C ASN A 196 24.36 -19.63 56.14
N LEU A 197 24.18 -18.70 55.19
CA LEU A 197 23.14 -18.71 54.14
C LEU A 197 23.77 -18.81 52.75
N SER A 198 23.03 -19.39 51.82
CA SER A 198 23.35 -19.39 50.39
C SER A 198 22.52 -18.33 49.64
N ALA A 199 22.93 -17.98 48.43
CA ALA A 199 22.11 -17.13 47.54
C ALA A 199 20.77 -17.81 47.21
N GLU A 200 20.75 -19.12 47.14
CA GLU A 200 19.53 -19.90 46.88
C GLU A 200 18.52 -19.80 48.05
N ASP A 201 19.00 -19.73 49.30
CA ASP A 201 18.14 -19.48 50.47
C ASP A 201 17.43 -18.14 50.35
N VAL A 202 18.13 -17.10 49.87
CA VAL A 202 17.55 -15.78 49.61
C VAL A 202 16.51 -15.83 48.51
N ARG A 203 16.81 -16.51 47.38
CA ARG A 203 15.89 -16.69 46.26
C ARG A 203 14.59 -17.38 46.69
N LEU A 204 14.72 -18.48 47.41
CA LEU A 204 13.60 -19.26 47.93
C LEU A 204 12.76 -18.46 48.96
N ALA A 205 13.41 -17.65 49.80
CA ALA A 205 12.72 -16.82 50.75
C ALA A 205 11.85 -15.76 50.07
N ILE A 206 12.42 -15.07 49.06
CA ILE A 206 11.69 -14.11 48.27
C ILE A 206 10.50 -14.81 47.54
N GLN A 207 10.74 -15.92 46.88
CA GLN A 207 9.70 -16.67 46.15
C GLN A 207 8.53 -17.11 47.03
N ARG A 208 8.82 -17.49 48.29
CA ARG A 208 7.78 -17.97 49.22
C ARG A 208 7.02 -16.85 49.91
N GLN A 209 7.65 -15.75 50.21
CA GLN A 209 7.05 -14.68 51.04
C GLN A 209 6.52 -13.53 50.19
N HIS A 210 7.14 -13.24 49.04
CA HIS A 210 6.66 -12.23 48.09
C HIS A 210 5.70 -12.90 47.10
N ALA A 211 4.56 -13.34 47.59
CA ALA A 211 3.54 -14.01 46.78
C ALA A 211 2.15 -13.60 47.26
N GLU A 212 1.29 -13.41 46.29
CA GLU A 212 -0.14 -13.22 46.52
C GLU A 212 -0.87 -14.57 46.34
N LEU A 213 -1.60 -14.98 47.36
CA LEU A 213 -2.31 -16.25 47.35
C LEU A 213 -3.82 -16.04 47.47
N PRO A 214 -4.62 -16.63 46.58
CA PRO A 214 -6.07 -16.65 46.75
C PRO A 214 -6.42 -17.48 47.98
N ALA A 215 -7.11 -16.90 48.96
CA ALA A 215 -7.51 -17.56 50.21
C ALA A 215 -8.98 -18.04 50.20
N GLY A 216 -9.63 -18.03 49.04
CA GLY A 216 -11.02 -18.42 48.89
C GLY A 216 -12.00 -17.27 49.07
N TYR A 217 -13.19 -17.57 49.53
CA TYR A 217 -14.23 -16.55 49.71
C TYR A 217 -15.06 -16.82 50.97
N ILE A 218 -15.57 -15.76 51.57
CA ILE A 218 -16.58 -15.82 52.63
C ILE A 218 -17.93 -15.50 52.04
N LYS A 219 -18.86 -16.41 52.19
CA LYS A 219 -20.25 -16.28 51.70
C LYS A 219 -21.18 -15.92 52.82
N SER A 220 -21.91 -14.81 52.66
CA SER A 220 -23.05 -14.43 53.46
C SER A 220 -24.34 -14.58 52.63
N GLN A 221 -25.51 -14.47 53.25
CA GLN A 221 -26.77 -14.64 52.50
C GLN A 221 -26.98 -13.60 51.38
N GLN A 222 -26.29 -12.46 51.42
CA GLN A 222 -26.49 -11.35 50.47
C GLN A 222 -25.21 -10.91 49.77
N VAL A 223 -24.01 -11.25 50.26
CA VAL A 223 -22.73 -10.75 49.77
C VAL A 223 -21.69 -11.86 49.84
N GLU A 224 -20.86 -11.92 48.83
CA GLU A 224 -19.69 -12.79 48.75
C GLU A 224 -18.41 -11.92 48.76
N PHE A 225 -17.51 -12.19 49.69
CA PHE A 225 -16.22 -11.49 49.82
C PHE A 225 -15.10 -12.43 49.41
N ASN A 226 -14.33 -12.05 48.39
CA ASN A 226 -13.12 -12.74 48.03
C ASN A 226 -12.01 -12.42 49.04
N LEU A 227 -11.40 -13.47 49.59
CA LEU A 227 -10.24 -13.37 50.47
C LEU A 227 -8.96 -13.54 49.69
N ARG A 228 -8.02 -12.63 49.94
CA ARG A 228 -6.72 -12.60 49.32
C ARG A 228 -5.66 -12.38 50.39
N VAL A 229 -4.65 -13.25 50.43
CA VAL A 229 -3.47 -13.04 51.29
C VAL A 229 -2.51 -12.18 50.49
N MET A 230 -2.31 -10.95 50.94
CA MET A 230 -1.37 -9.99 50.37
C MET A 230 0.00 -10.18 51.04
N GLY A 231 0.83 -11.05 50.49
CA GLY A 231 2.20 -11.27 50.92
C GLY A 231 3.23 -10.45 50.13
N GLU A 232 2.78 -9.75 49.07
CA GLU A 232 3.66 -8.94 48.25
C GLU A 232 4.08 -7.65 48.98
N ALA A 233 5.36 -7.33 48.95
CA ALA A 233 5.89 -6.06 49.42
C ALA A 233 5.48 -4.94 48.46
N VAL A 234 4.82 -3.90 48.97
CA VAL A 234 4.32 -2.76 48.15
C VAL A 234 5.45 -1.78 47.79
N ASN A 235 6.54 -1.78 48.56
CA ASN A 235 7.65 -0.86 48.36
C ASN A 235 9.00 -1.55 48.70
N LEU A 236 10.09 -0.93 48.25
CA LEU A 236 11.44 -1.47 48.46
C LEU A 236 11.83 -1.68 49.92
N PRO A 237 11.49 -0.77 50.87
CA PRO A 237 11.75 -0.99 52.29
C PRO A 237 11.01 -2.22 52.87
N GLU A 238 9.78 -2.50 52.42
CA GLU A 238 9.06 -3.69 52.85
C GLU A 238 9.69 -4.97 52.28
N LEU A 239 10.15 -4.92 51.01
CA LEU A 239 10.90 -6.03 50.42
C LEU A 239 12.19 -6.31 51.22
N GLY A 240 12.92 -5.26 51.66
CA GLY A 240 14.09 -5.41 52.51
C GLY A 240 13.80 -6.07 53.88
N ARG A 241 12.59 -5.96 54.38
CA ARG A 241 12.16 -6.56 55.67
C ARG A 241 11.74 -8.03 55.58
N LEU A 242 11.71 -8.61 54.40
CA LEU A 242 11.41 -10.04 54.23
C LEU A 242 12.36 -10.89 55.05
N ILE A 243 11.85 -11.93 55.70
CA ILE A 243 12.63 -12.83 56.56
C ILE A 243 13.26 -13.92 55.67
N VAL A 244 14.59 -13.88 55.55
CA VAL A 244 15.33 -14.91 54.80
C VAL A 244 15.52 -16.16 55.62
N SER A 245 15.80 -16.03 56.91
CA SER A 245 15.98 -17.17 57.77
C SER A 245 15.60 -16.85 59.21
N GLN A 246 15.08 -17.87 59.90
CA GLN A 246 14.82 -17.81 61.34
C GLN A 246 15.37 -19.08 61.97
N LYS A 247 16.59 -18.99 62.53
CA LYS A 247 17.29 -20.09 63.18
C LYS A 247 17.69 -19.70 64.58
N ALA A 248 17.47 -20.57 65.57
CA ALA A 248 17.88 -20.40 66.98
C ALA A 248 17.47 -19.04 67.61
N GLY A 249 16.30 -18.52 67.26
CA GLY A 249 15.79 -17.26 67.79
C GLY A 249 16.33 -15.96 67.10
N GLN A 250 17.26 -16.10 66.17
CA GLN A 250 17.76 -15.01 65.38
C GLN A 250 16.99 -14.91 64.04
N THR A 251 16.38 -13.77 63.80
CA THR A 251 15.69 -13.47 62.53
C THR A 251 16.63 -12.69 61.62
N VAL A 252 16.96 -13.23 60.46
CA VAL A 252 17.77 -12.60 59.41
C VAL A 252 16.83 -12.07 58.34
N ARG A 253 16.90 -10.79 58.04
CA ARG A 253 16.10 -10.11 57.04
C ARG A 253 16.90 -9.95 55.73
N LEU A 254 16.21 -9.67 54.64
CA LEU A 254 16.84 -9.45 53.35
C LEU A 254 17.82 -8.26 53.38
N GLU A 255 17.47 -7.18 54.06
CA GLU A 255 18.34 -5.99 54.27
C GLU A 255 19.64 -6.31 55.00
N ASP A 256 19.69 -7.37 55.80
CA ASP A 256 20.89 -7.79 56.52
C ASP A 256 21.92 -8.45 55.59
N VAL A 257 21.48 -9.09 54.53
CA VAL A 257 22.32 -9.91 53.62
C VAL A 257 22.36 -9.38 52.18
N ALA A 258 21.53 -8.42 51.83
CA ALA A 258 21.43 -7.87 50.47
C ALA A 258 21.06 -6.39 50.48
N VAL A 259 21.35 -5.71 49.36
CA VAL A 259 20.90 -4.34 49.07
C VAL A 259 19.82 -4.43 47.99
N VAL A 260 18.63 -3.92 48.33
CA VAL A 260 17.51 -3.86 47.39
C VAL A 260 17.55 -2.52 46.67
N ALA A 261 17.63 -2.54 45.34
CA ALA A 261 17.74 -1.34 44.53
C ALA A 261 16.66 -1.35 43.42
N ASP A 262 16.03 -0.18 43.21
CA ASP A 262 15.22 0.08 42.01
C ASP A 262 16.15 0.28 40.83
N SER A 263 16.05 -0.55 39.82
CA SER A 263 16.94 -0.58 38.67
C SER A 263 16.16 -0.90 37.38
N THR A 264 16.88 -1.21 36.34
CA THR A 264 16.32 -1.69 35.06
C THR A 264 16.96 -3.03 34.71
N VAL A 265 16.30 -3.80 33.86
CA VAL A 265 16.90 -4.99 33.24
C VAL A 265 18.22 -4.63 32.57
N ASP A 266 19.12 -5.59 32.40
CA ASP A 266 20.42 -5.36 31.79
C ASP A 266 20.32 -4.70 30.43
N LYS A 267 21.16 -3.67 30.23
CA LYS A 267 21.16 -2.85 29.03
C LYS A 267 21.74 -3.64 27.88
N ARG A 268 20.86 -4.32 27.11
CA ARG A 268 21.23 -5.04 25.89
C ARG A 268 21.02 -4.23 24.62
N GLY A 269 20.26 -3.11 24.70
CA GLY A 269 19.99 -2.19 23.61
C GLY A 269 20.03 -0.73 24.05
N LEU A 270 20.29 0.16 23.11
CA LEU A 270 20.31 1.60 23.33
C LEU A 270 19.58 2.30 22.21
N ALA A 271 18.56 3.11 22.57
CA ALA A 271 17.93 4.04 21.64
C ALA A 271 18.25 5.48 22.02
N ARG A 272 18.57 6.28 21.01
CA ARG A 272 18.81 7.72 21.15
C ARG A 272 18.14 8.50 20.04
N TYR A 273 17.61 9.64 20.38
CA TYR A 273 17.10 10.61 19.42
C TYR A 273 17.71 11.97 19.72
N ASN A 274 18.31 12.62 18.73
CA ASN A 274 19.05 13.89 18.91
C ASN A 274 20.05 13.87 20.08
N ARG A 275 20.79 12.75 20.23
CA ARG A 275 21.78 12.48 21.32
C ARG A 275 21.18 12.27 22.71
N LEU A 276 19.89 12.48 22.90
CA LEU A 276 19.21 12.21 24.17
C LEU A 276 18.79 10.74 24.26
N PRO A 277 18.76 10.16 25.48
CA PRO A 277 18.14 8.85 25.67
C PRO A 277 16.69 8.86 25.18
N ALA A 278 16.29 7.80 24.52
CA ALA A 278 14.95 7.72 23.93
C ALA A 278 14.37 6.31 24.03
N VAL A 279 13.04 6.23 23.97
CA VAL A 279 12.29 5.00 23.72
C VAL A 279 11.55 5.19 22.40
N ALA A 280 11.72 4.25 21.49
CA ALA A 280 11.01 4.26 20.22
C ALA A 280 9.76 3.37 20.31
N ILE A 281 8.67 3.87 19.75
CA ILE A 281 7.35 3.23 19.72
C ILE A 281 6.99 3.00 18.26
N GLY A 282 6.98 1.75 17.84
CA GLY A 282 6.63 1.35 16.49
C GLY A 282 5.15 0.97 16.40
N VAL A 283 4.39 1.65 15.55
CA VAL A 283 2.98 1.35 15.29
C VAL A 283 2.87 0.51 14.03
N ARG A 284 2.24 -0.65 14.14
CA ARG A 284 1.96 -1.57 13.02
C ARG A 284 0.52 -1.40 12.55
N LYS A 285 0.30 -1.46 11.25
CA LYS A 285 -1.06 -1.51 10.70
C LYS A 285 -1.67 -2.90 10.86
N ALA A 286 -2.99 -2.98 10.86
CA ALA A 286 -3.70 -4.24 10.71
C ALA A 286 -3.46 -4.81 9.28
N ILE A 287 -3.51 -6.13 9.13
CA ILE A 287 -3.41 -6.80 7.83
C ILE A 287 -4.56 -6.31 6.93
N GLY A 288 -4.27 -5.99 5.67
CA GLY A 288 -5.24 -5.38 4.74
C GLY A 288 -5.58 -3.92 5.05
N GLY A 289 -5.04 -3.33 6.14
CA GLY A 289 -5.32 -1.96 6.56
C GLY A 289 -4.66 -0.90 5.68
N ASN A 290 -5.24 0.30 5.68
CA ASN A 290 -4.72 1.45 4.96
C ASN A 290 -3.58 2.12 5.76
N LEU A 291 -2.35 2.01 5.26
CA LEU A 291 -1.15 2.58 5.87
C LEU A 291 -1.27 4.09 6.08
N VAL A 292 -1.78 4.80 5.07
CA VAL A 292 -1.90 6.28 5.11
C VAL A 292 -2.89 6.71 6.19
N ALA A 293 -4.04 6.02 6.28
CA ALA A 293 -5.05 6.31 7.30
C ALA A 293 -4.52 6.09 8.72
N VAL A 294 -3.76 5.01 8.95
CA VAL A 294 -3.12 4.75 10.26
C VAL A 294 -2.11 5.84 10.61
N CYS A 295 -1.24 6.23 9.67
CA CYS A 295 -0.25 7.29 9.89
C CYS A 295 -0.93 8.64 10.19
N ASP A 296 -2.04 8.95 9.52
CA ASP A 296 -2.83 10.17 9.76
C ASP A 296 -3.51 10.14 11.13
N ALA A 297 -4.10 9.01 11.50
CA ALA A 297 -4.71 8.84 12.81
C ALA A 297 -3.68 9.04 13.94
N VAL A 298 -2.48 8.44 13.79
CA VAL A 298 -1.38 8.65 14.74
C VAL A 298 -0.95 10.11 14.77
N ARG A 299 -0.79 10.76 13.61
CA ARG A 299 -0.38 12.17 13.52
C ARG A 299 -1.42 13.10 14.17
N ALA A 300 -2.71 12.84 13.97
CA ALA A 300 -3.79 13.60 14.57
C ALA A 300 -3.82 13.45 16.11
N GLU A 301 -3.38 12.32 16.64
CA GLU A 301 -3.34 12.06 18.08
C GLU A 301 -2.07 12.64 18.76
N MET A 302 -0.99 12.92 18.00
CA MET A 302 0.26 13.48 18.52
C MET A 302 0.08 14.68 19.47
N PRO A 303 -0.75 15.70 19.16
CA PRO A 303 -0.93 16.84 20.07
C PRO A 303 -1.59 16.46 21.41
N LYS A 304 -2.42 15.43 21.44
CA LYS A 304 -3.03 14.94 22.69
C LYS A 304 -2.02 14.15 23.50
N LEU A 305 -1.26 13.26 22.86
CA LEU A 305 -0.18 12.50 23.47
C LEU A 305 0.87 13.43 24.09
N ALA A 306 1.26 14.48 23.37
CA ALA A 306 2.24 15.47 23.89
C ALA A 306 1.76 16.19 25.16
N ARG A 307 0.46 16.38 25.36
CA ARG A 307 -0.10 17.01 26.57
C ARG A 307 -0.07 16.10 27.79
N LEU A 308 -0.02 14.78 27.59
CA LEU A 308 0.04 13.79 28.68
C LEU A 308 1.47 13.65 29.23
N LEU A 309 2.46 14.11 28.48
CA LEU A 309 3.86 13.95 28.83
C LEU A 309 4.35 15.05 29.79
N PRO A 310 5.21 14.71 30.76
CA PRO A 310 5.85 15.67 31.60
C PRO A 310 6.70 16.68 30.79
N PRO A 311 6.89 17.91 31.33
CA PRO A 311 7.75 18.91 30.68
C PRO A 311 9.18 18.40 30.49
N GLY A 312 9.77 18.67 29.33
CA GLY A 312 11.12 18.24 28.95
C GLY A 312 11.22 16.88 28.29
N ILE A 313 10.09 16.23 27.97
CA ILE A 313 10.02 15.08 27.07
C ILE A 313 9.55 15.54 25.70
N ASP A 314 10.36 15.25 24.68
CA ASP A 314 10.04 15.51 23.28
C ASP A 314 9.40 14.25 22.66
N LEU A 315 8.24 14.43 22.04
CA LEU A 315 7.54 13.41 21.28
C LEU A 315 7.67 13.73 19.79
N ALA A 316 8.47 12.97 19.08
CA ALA A 316 8.70 13.16 17.65
C ALA A 316 8.25 11.94 16.83
N MET A 317 8.00 12.15 15.53
CA MET A 317 7.70 11.10 14.56
C MET A 317 8.78 11.07 13.46
N PRO A 318 9.96 10.46 13.73
CA PRO A 318 11.08 10.46 12.80
C PRO A 318 10.85 9.61 11.56
N VAL A 319 10.02 8.57 11.65
CA VAL A 319 9.72 7.70 10.52
C VAL A 319 8.21 7.67 10.29
N ASP A 320 7.82 8.04 9.09
CA ASP A 320 6.46 8.03 8.59
C ASP A 320 6.44 7.45 7.18
N SER A 321 6.07 6.17 7.07
CA SER A 321 6.01 5.48 5.79
C SER A 321 4.91 6.02 4.86
N SER A 322 3.92 6.78 5.39
CA SER A 322 2.88 7.37 4.55
C SER A 322 3.42 8.46 3.64
N ARG A 323 4.50 9.13 4.03
CA ARG A 323 5.12 10.18 3.22
C ARG A 323 5.59 9.63 1.87
N PHE A 324 6.34 8.54 1.90
CA PHE A 324 6.81 7.87 0.69
C PHE A 324 5.65 7.44 -0.23
N VAL A 325 4.60 6.84 0.34
CA VAL A 325 3.43 6.39 -0.42
C VAL A 325 2.67 7.58 -1.02
N ARG A 326 2.52 8.68 -0.29
CA ARG A 326 1.87 9.90 -0.79
C ARG A 326 2.65 10.52 -1.95
N GLU A 327 3.97 10.65 -1.80
CA GLU A 327 4.84 11.18 -2.84
C GLU A 327 4.70 10.36 -4.13
N ASN A 328 4.70 9.02 -4.05
CA ASN A 328 4.50 8.15 -5.22
C ASN A 328 3.09 8.29 -5.84
N ILE A 329 2.05 8.43 -5.02
CA ILE A 329 0.68 8.65 -5.52
C ILE A 329 0.58 10.02 -6.23
N GLU A 330 1.18 11.06 -5.69
CA GLU A 330 1.20 12.40 -6.32
C GLU A 330 2.00 12.38 -7.63
N GLU A 331 3.14 11.69 -7.67
CA GLU A 331 3.92 11.51 -8.89
C GLU A 331 3.15 10.72 -9.96
N LEU A 332 2.42 9.66 -9.56
CA LEU A 332 1.53 8.94 -10.46
C LEU A 332 0.44 9.85 -11.04
N LYS A 333 -0.20 10.68 -10.21
CA LYS A 333 -1.21 11.63 -10.67
C LYS A 333 -0.62 12.61 -11.68
N LEU A 334 0.54 13.17 -11.36
CA LEU A 334 1.24 14.09 -12.27
C LEU A 334 1.58 13.43 -13.60
N THR A 335 2.12 12.22 -13.56
CA THR A 335 2.45 11.42 -14.75
C THR A 335 1.21 11.13 -15.60
N LEU A 336 0.10 10.79 -14.93
CA LEU A 336 -1.21 10.58 -15.60
C LEU A 336 -1.67 11.86 -16.33
N VAL A 337 -1.68 12.98 -15.63
CA VAL A 337 -2.13 14.26 -16.22
C VAL A 337 -1.22 14.69 -17.36
N LEU A 338 0.09 14.65 -17.17
CA LEU A 338 1.07 14.98 -18.21
C LEU A 338 0.97 14.00 -19.39
N GLY A 339 0.82 12.72 -19.14
CA GLY A 339 0.65 11.69 -20.19
C GLY A 339 -0.58 11.94 -21.03
N VAL A 340 -1.74 12.20 -20.40
CA VAL A 340 -2.99 12.54 -21.11
C VAL A 340 -2.84 13.83 -21.90
N LEU A 341 -2.24 14.86 -21.29
CA LEU A 341 -2.06 16.18 -21.93
C LEU A 341 -1.12 16.09 -23.14
N LEU A 342 0.04 15.45 -22.99
CA LEU A 342 0.99 15.27 -24.09
C LEU A 342 0.38 14.44 -25.22
N THR A 343 -0.32 13.35 -24.87
CA THR A 343 -1.06 12.54 -25.85
C THR A 343 -2.12 13.38 -26.57
N ALA A 344 -2.89 14.19 -25.85
CA ALA A 344 -3.89 15.07 -26.44
C ALA A 344 -3.25 16.06 -27.44
N ILE A 345 -2.12 16.67 -27.07
CA ILE A 345 -1.38 17.59 -27.94
C ILE A 345 -0.90 16.87 -29.21
N VAL A 346 -0.23 15.74 -29.05
CA VAL A 346 0.30 14.97 -30.18
C VAL A 346 -0.83 14.50 -31.08
N CYS A 347 -1.89 13.89 -30.52
CA CYS A 347 -3.04 13.45 -31.30
C CYS A 347 -3.73 14.61 -32.02
N TYR A 348 -3.86 15.76 -31.38
CA TYR A 348 -4.42 16.95 -32.01
C TYR A 348 -3.58 17.45 -33.20
N LEU A 349 -2.26 17.47 -33.04
CA LEU A 349 -1.33 17.89 -34.11
C LEU A 349 -1.37 16.95 -35.32
N PHE A 350 -1.47 15.63 -35.08
CA PHE A 350 -1.46 14.63 -36.16
C PHE A 350 -2.83 14.45 -36.81
N LEU A 351 -3.91 14.44 -36.03
CA LEU A 351 -5.26 14.15 -36.53
C LEU A 351 -6.05 15.43 -36.92
N GLY A 352 -5.58 16.61 -36.46
CA GLY A 352 -6.20 17.89 -36.79
C GLY A 352 -7.64 18.06 -36.32
N SER A 353 -8.10 17.25 -35.35
CA SER A 353 -9.50 17.22 -34.92
C SER A 353 -9.61 17.06 -33.40
N LEU A 354 -10.27 18.02 -32.75
CA LEU A 354 -10.49 17.97 -31.30
C LEU A 354 -11.44 16.83 -30.91
N GLU A 355 -12.44 16.51 -31.72
CA GLU A 355 -13.38 15.40 -31.46
C GLU A 355 -12.65 14.07 -31.35
N THR A 356 -11.72 13.81 -32.27
CA THR A 356 -10.89 12.58 -32.26
C THR A 356 -9.94 12.56 -31.10
N THR A 357 -9.33 13.70 -30.75
CA THR A 357 -8.45 13.84 -29.59
C THR A 357 -9.18 13.53 -28.27
N ILE A 358 -10.36 14.11 -28.07
CA ILE A 358 -11.17 13.85 -26.87
C ILE A 358 -11.57 12.38 -26.77
N ASN A 359 -11.87 11.74 -27.90
CA ASN A 359 -12.19 10.31 -27.95
C ASN A 359 -11.05 9.44 -27.40
N ILE A 360 -9.81 9.73 -27.80
CA ILE A 360 -8.62 9.04 -27.27
C ILE A 360 -8.45 9.33 -25.79
N CYS A 361 -8.54 10.61 -25.40
CA CYS A 361 -8.37 11.02 -24.00
C CYS A 361 -9.41 10.36 -23.07
N LEU A 362 -10.61 10.03 -23.56
CA LEU A 362 -11.64 9.36 -22.79
C LEU A 362 -11.34 7.86 -22.59
N SER A 363 -10.62 7.24 -23.52
CA SER A 363 -10.23 5.82 -23.41
C SER A 363 -9.28 5.56 -22.23
N ILE A 364 -8.41 6.52 -21.90
CA ILE A 364 -7.42 6.38 -20.82
C ILE A 364 -8.06 6.19 -19.44
N PRO A 365 -8.91 7.12 -18.96
CA PRO A 365 -9.52 6.96 -17.64
C PRO A 365 -10.46 5.75 -17.57
N THR A 366 -11.12 5.38 -18.65
CA THR A 366 -11.99 4.18 -18.65
C THR A 366 -11.19 2.91 -18.43
N SER A 367 -10.05 2.76 -19.09
CA SER A 367 -9.18 1.57 -18.96
C SER A 367 -8.51 1.52 -17.59
N LEU A 368 -7.97 2.65 -17.12
CA LEU A 368 -7.27 2.71 -15.83
C LEU A 368 -8.22 2.50 -14.64
N LEU A 369 -9.38 3.16 -14.65
CA LEU A 369 -10.38 2.95 -13.60
C LEU A 369 -10.90 1.51 -13.66
N GLY A 370 -11.18 0.98 -14.85
CA GLY A 370 -11.57 -0.41 -15.01
C GLY A 370 -10.54 -1.40 -14.43
N THR A 371 -9.26 -1.05 -14.47
CA THR A 371 -8.19 -1.87 -13.87
C THR A 371 -8.37 -2.02 -12.36
N PHE A 372 -8.73 -0.97 -11.63
CA PHE A 372 -8.98 -1.07 -10.19
C PHE A 372 -10.15 -2.01 -9.85
N PHE A 373 -11.18 -2.08 -10.70
CA PHE A 373 -12.26 -3.06 -10.52
C PHE A 373 -11.70 -4.50 -10.54
N PHE A 374 -10.85 -4.79 -11.52
CA PHE A 374 -10.24 -6.12 -11.63
C PHE A 374 -9.32 -6.41 -10.45
N LEU A 375 -8.46 -5.47 -10.07
CA LEU A 375 -7.49 -5.65 -8.99
C LEU A 375 -8.15 -5.85 -7.61
N ASN A 376 -9.35 -5.32 -7.40
CA ASN A 376 -10.06 -5.47 -6.12
C ASN A 376 -11.11 -6.58 -6.16
N TYR A 377 -12.01 -6.57 -7.13
CA TYR A 377 -13.17 -7.46 -7.13
C TYR A 377 -12.98 -8.72 -7.96
N ALA A 378 -12.48 -8.60 -9.20
CA ALA A 378 -12.39 -9.76 -10.07
C ALA A 378 -11.36 -10.78 -9.57
N VAL A 379 -10.29 -10.33 -8.92
CA VAL A 379 -9.28 -11.19 -8.31
C VAL A 379 -9.89 -12.06 -7.23
N ARG A 380 -10.85 -11.56 -6.44
CA ARG A 380 -11.58 -12.34 -5.42
C ARG A 380 -12.41 -13.48 -6.04
N TRP A 381 -12.96 -13.28 -7.25
CA TRP A 381 -13.75 -14.32 -7.91
C TRP A 381 -12.92 -15.53 -8.34
N ILE A 382 -11.61 -15.34 -8.52
CA ILE A 382 -10.67 -16.42 -8.82
C ILE A 382 -9.96 -16.96 -7.57
N GLY A 383 -10.42 -16.56 -6.37
CA GLY A 383 -9.91 -17.05 -5.09
C GLY A 383 -8.58 -16.43 -4.66
N MET A 384 -8.20 -15.30 -5.21
CA MET A 384 -7.00 -14.57 -4.82
C MET A 384 -7.34 -13.39 -3.90
N GLU A 385 -6.40 -13.03 -3.04
CA GLU A 385 -6.51 -11.84 -2.21
C GLU A 385 -6.52 -10.56 -3.07
N PRO A 386 -7.32 -9.55 -2.69
CA PRO A 386 -7.37 -8.28 -3.40
C PRO A 386 -6.01 -7.59 -3.36
N PHE A 387 -5.65 -6.97 -4.47
CA PHE A 387 -4.41 -6.21 -4.55
C PHE A 387 -4.52 -4.90 -3.76
N THR A 388 -3.40 -4.50 -3.17
CA THR A 388 -3.28 -3.19 -2.54
C THR A 388 -2.71 -2.16 -3.52
N LEU A 389 -3.00 -0.89 -3.26
CA LEU A 389 -2.32 0.21 -3.93
C LEU A 389 -0.92 0.33 -3.32
N ASN A 390 0.07 -0.20 -4.01
CA ASN A 390 1.46 -0.26 -3.55
C ASN A 390 2.42 0.12 -4.67
N LEU A 391 3.72 0.17 -4.37
CA LEU A 391 4.74 0.55 -5.33
C LEU A 391 4.66 -0.25 -6.64
N MET A 392 4.39 -1.55 -6.58
CA MET A 392 4.35 -2.41 -7.77
C MET A 392 3.11 -2.16 -8.64
N THR A 393 1.94 -2.01 -8.02
CA THR A 393 0.70 -1.67 -8.75
C THR A 393 0.75 -0.26 -9.32
N LEU A 394 1.32 0.72 -8.59
CA LEU A 394 1.51 2.09 -9.06
C LEU A 394 2.48 2.16 -10.24
N LEU A 395 3.59 1.42 -10.17
CA LEU A 395 4.55 1.31 -11.28
C LEU A 395 3.90 0.69 -12.51
N GLY A 396 3.10 -0.39 -12.33
CA GLY A 396 2.36 -1.03 -13.40
C GLY A 396 1.35 -0.09 -14.06
N LEU A 397 0.61 0.67 -13.26
CA LEU A 397 -0.34 1.68 -13.77
C LEU A 397 0.37 2.80 -14.52
N SER A 398 1.46 3.34 -13.98
CA SER A 398 2.24 4.40 -14.62
C SER A 398 2.77 3.96 -15.99
N LEU A 399 3.34 2.76 -16.08
CA LEU A 399 3.78 2.19 -17.35
C LEU A 399 2.63 1.98 -18.32
N SER A 400 1.49 1.51 -17.82
CA SER A 400 0.31 1.21 -18.65
C SER A 400 -0.26 2.45 -19.34
N VAL A 401 -0.10 3.65 -18.77
CA VAL A 401 -0.64 4.90 -19.34
C VAL A 401 -0.17 5.11 -20.78
N GLY A 402 1.12 4.93 -21.05
CA GLY A 402 1.68 5.08 -22.40
C GLY A 402 1.18 4.01 -23.36
N VAL A 403 1.07 2.76 -22.90
CA VAL A 403 0.67 1.61 -23.72
C VAL A 403 -0.85 1.63 -24.04
N VAL A 404 -1.66 2.01 -23.06
CA VAL A 404 -3.13 2.06 -23.17
C VAL A 404 -3.61 3.01 -24.26
N VAL A 405 -2.86 4.06 -24.53
CA VAL A 405 -3.20 5.06 -25.54
C VAL A 405 -3.06 4.52 -26.96
N ASP A 406 -2.07 3.67 -27.21
CA ASP A 406 -1.71 3.19 -28.55
C ASP A 406 -2.84 2.39 -29.21
N ASP A 407 -3.56 1.56 -28.46
CA ASP A 407 -4.70 0.80 -28.97
C ASP A 407 -5.81 1.71 -29.54
N ALA A 408 -6.13 2.79 -28.80
CA ALA A 408 -7.15 3.74 -29.20
C ALA A 408 -6.71 4.56 -30.44
N ILE A 409 -5.44 4.98 -30.48
CA ILE A 409 -4.86 5.71 -31.62
C ILE A 409 -4.93 4.85 -32.88
N LEU A 410 -4.48 3.59 -32.79
CA LEU A 410 -4.38 2.67 -33.92
C LEU A 410 -5.76 2.39 -34.55
N VAL A 411 -6.78 2.18 -33.71
CA VAL A 411 -8.17 1.99 -34.19
C VAL A 411 -8.71 3.26 -34.81
N LEU A 412 -8.47 4.41 -34.19
CA LEU A 412 -9.00 5.69 -34.62
C LEU A 412 -8.36 6.15 -35.93
N GLU A 413 -7.04 6.00 -36.10
CA GLU A 413 -6.32 6.33 -37.32
C GLU A 413 -6.87 5.56 -38.51
N ASN A 414 -7.07 4.25 -38.36
CA ASN A 414 -7.63 3.45 -39.43
C ASN A 414 -9.09 3.82 -39.78
N ILE A 415 -9.90 4.18 -38.77
CA ILE A 415 -11.25 4.72 -39.02
C ILE A 415 -11.18 6.02 -39.80
N HIS A 416 -10.23 6.92 -39.46
CA HIS A 416 -10.01 8.19 -40.14
C HIS A 416 -9.60 7.97 -41.60
N ARG A 417 -8.65 7.05 -41.85
CA ARG A 417 -8.26 6.67 -43.23
C ARG A 417 -9.44 6.21 -44.08
N HIS A 418 -10.33 5.37 -43.51
CA HIS A 418 -11.56 4.96 -44.23
C HIS A 418 -12.50 6.12 -44.48
N ARG A 419 -12.50 7.15 -43.64
CA ARG A 419 -13.28 8.36 -43.79
C ARG A 419 -12.75 9.24 -44.93
N GLU A 420 -11.42 9.37 -45.04
CA GLU A 420 -10.75 10.06 -46.13
C GLU A 420 -11.01 9.39 -47.52
N MET A 421 -11.22 8.08 -47.53
CA MET A 421 -11.65 7.36 -48.72
C MET A 421 -13.13 7.67 -49.13
N GLY A 422 -13.82 8.61 -48.46
CA GLY A 422 -15.18 9.03 -48.78
C GLY A 422 -16.30 8.15 -48.22
N LYS A 423 -16.01 7.26 -47.28
CA LYS A 423 -17.04 6.44 -46.64
C LYS A 423 -17.82 7.25 -45.59
N ASP A 424 -19.12 6.95 -45.44
CA ASP A 424 -19.95 7.46 -44.34
C ASP A 424 -19.40 7.11 -42.96
N ALA A 425 -19.65 7.96 -41.94
CA ALA A 425 -19.12 7.80 -40.61
C ALA A 425 -19.33 6.42 -39.97
N ARG A 426 -20.54 5.86 -40.11
CA ARG A 426 -20.87 4.51 -39.61
C ARG A 426 -20.14 3.42 -40.37
N ARG A 427 -20.02 3.54 -41.69
CA ARG A 427 -19.29 2.56 -42.53
C ARG A 427 -17.80 2.66 -42.25
N SER A 428 -17.24 3.85 -42.14
CA SER A 428 -15.82 4.07 -41.79
C SER A 428 -15.49 3.47 -40.42
N ALA A 429 -16.31 3.73 -39.41
CA ALA A 429 -16.14 3.15 -38.09
C ALA A 429 -16.20 1.62 -38.09
N ARG A 430 -17.15 1.03 -38.83
CA ARG A 430 -17.29 -0.42 -38.91
C ARG A 430 -16.15 -1.08 -39.69
N ASP A 431 -15.87 -0.58 -40.90
CA ASP A 431 -14.88 -1.17 -41.79
C ASP A 431 -13.48 -0.98 -41.25
N GLY A 432 -13.14 0.25 -40.74
CA GLY A 432 -11.86 0.56 -40.14
C GLY A 432 -11.58 -0.24 -38.88
N SER A 433 -12.53 -0.34 -37.95
CA SER A 433 -12.33 -1.15 -36.74
C SER A 433 -12.27 -2.66 -37.04
N ARG A 434 -12.94 -3.14 -38.08
CA ARG A 434 -12.88 -4.54 -38.49
C ARG A 434 -11.54 -4.90 -39.13
N GLU A 435 -10.98 -4.02 -39.95
CA GLU A 435 -9.71 -4.21 -40.64
C GLU A 435 -8.55 -4.25 -39.62
N ILE A 436 -8.48 -3.28 -38.74
CA ILE A 436 -7.36 -3.13 -37.79
C ILE A 436 -7.49 -4.04 -36.58
N GLY A 437 -8.66 -4.54 -36.28
CA GLY A 437 -8.95 -5.18 -35.02
C GLY A 437 -8.14 -6.45 -34.74
N PHE A 438 -7.72 -7.19 -35.79
CA PHE A 438 -6.82 -8.33 -35.60
C PHE A 438 -5.39 -7.85 -35.30
N ALA A 439 -4.95 -6.79 -35.95
CA ALA A 439 -3.62 -6.20 -35.68
C ALA A 439 -3.55 -5.60 -34.26
N ALA A 440 -4.62 -4.91 -33.82
CA ALA A 440 -4.71 -4.41 -32.45
C ALA A 440 -4.67 -5.55 -31.42
N LEU A 441 -5.42 -6.64 -31.63
CA LEU A 441 -5.37 -7.82 -30.78
C LEU A 441 -3.96 -8.44 -30.75
N ALA A 442 -3.29 -8.55 -31.91
CA ALA A 442 -1.94 -9.09 -31.99
C ALA A 442 -0.93 -8.21 -31.24
N ALA A 443 -1.04 -6.88 -31.38
CA ALA A 443 -0.21 -5.93 -30.62
C ALA A 443 -0.41 -6.06 -29.11
N THR A 444 -1.67 -6.08 -28.64
CA THR A 444 -2.01 -6.29 -27.24
C THR A 444 -1.48 -7.61 -26.71
N LEU A 445 -1.63 -8.71 -27.46
CA LEU A 445 -1.10 -10.02 -27.07
C LEU A 445 0.43 -10.03 -27.03
N SER A 446 1.10 -9.28 -27.92
CA SER A 446 2.57 -9.14 -27.89
C SER A 446 3.03 -8.42 -26.63
N ILE A 447 2.33 -7.37 -26.22
CA ILE A 447 2.61 -6.66 -24.96
C ILE A 447 2.38 -7.58 -23.76
N LEU A 448 1.27 -8.32 -23.76
CA LEU A 448 1.00 -9.32 -22.71
C LEU A 448 2.08 -10.40 -22.65
N ALA A 449 2.57 -10.86 -23.80
CA ALA A 449 3.65 -11.85 -23.88
C ALA A 449 4.98 -11.34 -23.30
N ILE A 450 5.17 -10.03 -23.21
CA ILE A 450 6.36 -9.41 -22.59
C ILE A 450 6.17 -9.28 -21.07
N PHE A 451 5.01 -8.77 -20.62
CA PHE A 451 4.82 -8.43 -19.21
C PHE A 451 4.25 -9.59 -18.37
N LEU A 452 3.45 -10.48 -18.95
CA LEU A 452 2.86 -11.59 -18.21
C LEU A 452 3.92 -12.59 -17.66
N PRO A 453 5.00 -12.94 -18.36
CA PRO A 453 6.06 -13.80 -17.81
C PRO A 453 6.71 -13.23 -16.55
N VAL A 454 6.74 -11.90 -16.40
CA VAL A 454 7.27 -11.25 -15.19
C VAL A 454 6.43 -11.61 -13.95
N ALA A 455 5.13 -11.83 -14.13
CA ALA A 455 4.26 -12.29 -13.05
C ALA A 455 4.53 -13.75 -12.63
N PHE A 456 5.19 -14.55 -13.47
CA PHE A 456 5.50 -15.95 -13.20
C PHE A 456 6.97 -16.20 -12.84
N LEU A 457 7.72 -15.15 -12.54
CA LEU A 457 9.08 -15.28 -12.02
C LEU A 457 9.06 -16.10 -10.74
N SER A 458 10.02 -16.99 -10.56
CA SER A 458 10.17 -17.79 -9.35
C SER A 458 10.82 -16.96 -8.23
N GLY A 459 10.64 -17.39 -7.00
CA GLY A 459 11.27 -16.78 -5.85
C GLY A 459 10.49 -15.60 -5.27
N THR A 460 11.08 -14.97 -4.26
CA THR A 460 10.52 -13.81 -3.56
C THR A 460 10.28 -12.63 -4.51
N ILE A 461 11.24 -12.39 -5.41
CA ILE A 461 11.15 -11.33 -6.43
C ILE A 461 9.93 -11.52 -7.32
N GLY A 462 9.65 -12.76 -7.74
CA GLY A 462 8.49 -13.07 -8.57
C GLY A 462 7.18 -12.72 -7.89
N ARG A 463 7.04 -12.96 -6.59
CA ARG A 463 5.84 -12.59 -5.84
C ARG A 463 5.63 -11.07 -5.78
N PHE A 464 6.70 -10.28 -5.68
CA PHE A 464 6.61 -8.82 -5.77
C PHE A 464 6.15 -8.37 -7.15
N PHE A 465 6.77 -8.90 -8.20
CA PHE A 465 6.47 -8.52 -9.58
C PHE A 465 5.15 -9.12 -10.12
N PHE A 466 4.57 -10.09 -9.43
CA PHE A 466 3.28 -10.65 -9.79
C PHE A 466 2.20 -9.57 -9.90
N GLN A 467 2.10 -8.71 -8.88
CA GLN A 467 1.12 -7.62 -8.89
C GLN A 467 1.39 -6.60 -10.00
N PHE A 468 2.65 -6.31 -10.30
CA PHE A 468 3.05 -5.47 -11.42
C PHE A 468 2.60 -6.07 -12.77
N GLY A 469 2.99 -7.30 -13.06
CA GLY A 469 2.67 -7.97 -14.33
C GLY A 469 1.17 -8.12 -14.57
N VAL A 470 0.41 -8.50 -13.54
CA VAL A 470 -1.05 -8.60 -13.62
C VAL A 470 -1.69 -7.22 -13.82
N THR A 471 -1.22 -6.19 -13.12
CA THR A 471 -1.74 -4.82 -13.27
C THR A 471 -1.58 -4.30 -14.69
N VAL A 472 -0.38 -4.43 -15.26
CA VAL A 472 -0.11 -4.06 -16.66
C VAL A 472 -0.98 -4.88 -17.61
N GLY A 473 -1.03 -6.20 -17.42
CA GLY A 473 -1.81 -7.10 -18.25
C GLY A 473 -3.29 -6.74 -18.30
N VAL A 474 -3.89 -6.51 -17.13
CA VAL A 474 -5.31 -6.11 -17.03
C VAL A 474 -5.55 -4.74 -17.67
N ALA A 475 -4.68 -3.75 -17.40
CA ALA A 475 -4.83 -2.40 -17.97
C ALA A 475 -4.80 -2.43 -19.51
N VAL A 476 -3.88 -3.17 -20.10
CA VAL A 476 -3.73 -3.31 -21.55
C VAL A 476 -4.93 -4.09 -22.16
N MET A 477 -5.40 -5.14 -21.50
CA MET A 477 -6.61 -5.85 -21.94
C MET A 477 -7.86 -4.95 -21.95
N LEU A 478 -8.04 -4.14 -20.92
CA LEU A 478 -9.15 -3.21 -20.81
C LEU A 478 -9.04 -2.06 -21.82
N SER A 479 -7.81 -1.65 -22.17
CA SER A 479 -7.54 -0.72 -23.24
C SER A 479 -8.07 -1.24 -24.57
N LEU A 480 -7.73 -2.46 -24.94
CA LEU A 480 -8.24 -3.08 -26.15
C LEU A 480 -9.78 -3.15 -26.18
N VAL A 481 -10.40 -3.51 -25.04
CA VAL A 481 -11.88 -3.50 -24.94
C VAL A 481 -12.44 -2.10 -25.16
N SER A 482 -11.84 -1.08 -24.54
CA SER A 482 -12.24 0.32 -24.70
C SER A 482 -12.04 0.79 -26.15
N ALA A 483 -10.89 0.48 -26.75
CA ALA A 483 -10.55 0.84 -28.13
C ALA A 483 -11.47 0.17 -29.17
N LEU A 484 -11.98 -1.04 -28.91
CA LEU A 484 -12.88 -1.75 -29.79
C LEU A 484 -14.37 -1.50 -29.49
N THR A 485 -14.72 -0.79 -28.42
CA THR A 485 -16.11 -0.47 -28.06
C THR A 485 -16.39 1.02 -28.12
N ILE A 486 -15.71 1.81 -27.28
CA ILE A 486 -15.98 3.24 -27.10
C ILE A 486 -15.50 4.02 -28.33
N THR A 487 -14.26 3.78 -28.78
CA THR A 487 -13.66 4.53 -29.90
C THR A 487 -14.46 4.40 -31.21
N PRO A 488 -14.83 3.19 -31.70
CA PRO A 488 -15.65 3.07 -32.92
C PRO A 488 -17.05 3.66 -32.77
N MET A 489 -17.65 3.54 -31.59
CA MET A 489 -18.96 4.12 -31.31
C MET A 489 -18.92 5.64 -31.41
N LEU A 490 -17.96 6.30 -30.75
CA LEU A 490 -17.82 7.75 -30.81
C LEU A 490 -17.51 8.24 -32.22
N CYS A 491 -16.63 7.54 -32.95
CA CYS A 491 -16.36 7.83 -34.37
C CYS A 491 -17.57 7.67 -35.28
N SER A 492 -18.49 6.74 -34.97
CA SER A 492 -19.70 6.50 -35.76
C SER A 492 -20.76 7.61 -35.62
N ILE A 493 -20.71 8.35 -34.52
CA ILE A 493 -21.60 9.47 -34.17
C ILE A 493 -21.01 10.78 -34.66
N ALA A 494 -19.68 10.88 -34.76
CA ALA A 494 -18.94 12.06 -35.18
C ALA A 494 -19.30 12.44 -36.65
N ARG A 495 -19.52 13.73 -36.89
CA ARG A 495 -20.04 14.26 -38.15
C ARG A 495 -18.98 14.40 -39.25
N GLU A 496 -19.46 14.48 -40.52
CA GLU A 496 -18.65 14.70 -41.71
C GLU A 496 -17.90 16.04 -41.67
N HIS A 497 -16.63 16.01 -42.04
CA HIS A 497 -15.81 17.20 -42.25
C HIS A 497 -16.47 18.13 -43.29
N GLY A 498 -16.72 19.36 -42.91
CA GLY A 498 -17.20 20.40 -43.86
C GLY A 498 -18.55 21.06 -43.55
N LYS A 499 -19.33 20.50 -42.62
CA LYS A 499 -20.56 21.18 -42.16
C LYS A 499 -20.32 21.70 -40.73
N SER A 500 -20.60 22.97 -40.50
CA SER A 500 -20.51 23.62 -39.18
C SER A 500 -21.12 22.73 -38.10
N PRO A 501 -20.49 22.55 -36.92
CA PRO A 501 -20.97 21.65 -35.89
C PRO A 501 -22.36 22.08 -35.46
N GLY A 502 -23.37 21.25 -35.81
CA GLY A 502 -24.72 21.48 -35.29
C GLY A 502 -24.66 21.31 -33.77
N TRP A 503 -25.27 22.23 -33.04
CA TRP A 503 -25.26 22.35 -31.58
C TRP A 503 -25.52 21.04 -30.77
N ARG A 504 -26.05 20.00 -31.41
CA ARG A 504 -26.43 18.73 -30.77
C ARG A 504 -25.23 17.85 -30.35
N VAL A 505 -24.14 17.84 -31.10
CA VAL A 505 -22.96 17.01 -30.78
C VAL A 505 -22.12 17.62 -29.66
N PRO A 506 -21.75 18.92 -29.71
CA PRO A 506 -21.12 19.56 -28.57
C PRO A 506 -22.01 19.56 -27.32
N LEU A 507 -23.34 19.64 -27.47
CA LEU A 507 -24.26 19.52 -26.33
C LEU A 507 -24.25 18.11 -25.73
N ALA A 508 -24.28 17.04 -26.54
CA ALA A 508 -24.21 15.67 -26.02
C ALA A 508 -22.88 15.37 -25.35
N MET A 509 -21.76 15.88 -25.89
CA MET A 509 -20.44 15.80 -25.27
C MET A 509 -20.35 16.64 -23.99
N ALA A 510 -20.92 17.84 -24.00
CA ALA A 510 -20.98 18.70 -22.82
C ALA A 510 -21.83 18.07 -21.71
N LEU A 511 -22.98 17.47 -22.06
CA LEU A 511 -23.82 16.73 -21.12
C LEU A 511 -23.14 15.48 -20.59
N PHE A 512 -22.39 14.76 -21.42
CA PHE A 512 -21.62 13.59 -20.98
C PHE A 512 -20.46 13.99 -20.05
N LEU A 513 -19.67 15.01 -20.41
CA LEU A 513 -18.60 15.55 -19.57
C LEU A 513 -19.15 16.16 -18.28
N SER A 514 -20.29 16.86 -18.34
CA SER A 514 -20.93 17.40 -17.14
C SER A 514 -21.50 16.29 -16.25
N ALA A 515 -22.07 15.24 -16.82
CA ALA A 515 -22.51 14.07 -16.07
C ALA A 515 -21.31 13.35 -15.42
N LEU A 516 -20.21 13.23 -16.13
CA LEU A 516 -18.96 12.65 -15.62
C LEU A 516 -18.34 13.51 -14.52
N LEU A 517 -18.36 14.84 -14.65
CA LEU A 517 -17.94 15.80 -13.63
C LEU A 517 -18.90 15.80 -12.42
N VAL A 518 -20.20 15.66 -12.62
CA VAL A 518 -21.19 15.53 -11.54
C VAL A 518 -21.02 14.20 -10.81
N ILE A 519 -20.83 13.11 -11.52
CA ILE A 519 -20.54 11.78 -10.92
C ILE A 519 -19.20 11.83 -10.17
N ALA A 520 -18.17 12.42 -10.77
CA ALA A 520 -16.90 12.66 -10.11
C ALA A 520 -17.11 13.52 -8.86
N ARG A 521 -17.88 14.58 -8.93
CA ARG A 521 -18.14 15.50 -7.81
C ARG A 521 -18.97 14.85 -6.70
N ILE A 522 -20.01 14.08 -7.00
CA ILE A 522 -20.80 13.36 -6.01
C ILE A 522 -19.94 12.27 -5.33
N GLY A 523 -19.11 11.57 -6.09
CA GLY A 523 -18.14 10.61 -5.56
C GLY A 523 -16.99 11.25 -4.79
N PHE A 524 -16.65 12.50 -5.08
CA PHE A 524 -15.46 13.21 -4.60
C PHE A 524 -15.74 14.25 -3.50
N SER A 525 -17.01 14.50 -3.15
CA SER A 525 -17.39 15.51 -2.14
C SER A 525 -16.86 15.29 -0.73
N HIS A 526 -16.27 14.11 -0.45
CA HIS A 526 -15.68 13.76 0.84
C HIS A 526 -14.16 13.54 0.80
N VAL A 527 -13.48 14.00 -0.25
CA VAL A 527 -12.06 13.71 -0.45
C VAL A 527 -11.29 15.02 -0.64
N ASP A 528 -10.73 15.53 0.45
CA ASP A 528 -9.97 16.79 0.50
C ASP A 528 -8.76 16.84 -0.45
N TRP A 529 -8.27 15.69 -0.93
CA TRP A 529 -7.14 15.61 -1.85
C TRP A 529 -7.47 15.87 -3.33
N LEU A 530 -8.73 16.06 -3.69
CA LEU A 530 -9.15 16.43 -5.06
C LEU A 530 -9.19 17.92 -5.31
N GLN A 531 -9.01 18.74 -4.30
CA GLN A 531 -8.88 20.19 -4.47
C GLN A 531 -7.79 20.58 -5.50
N PRO A 532 -6.61 19.90 -5.56
CA PRO A 532 -5.61 20.23 -6.58
C PRO A 532 -6.03 19.93 -8.02
N TRP A 533 -6.94 18.98 -8.25
CA TRP A 533 -7.40 18.62 -9.60
C TRP A 533 -8.44 19.57 -10.19
N THR A 534 -9.14 20.29 -9.33
CA THR A 534 -10.05 21.35 -9.73
C THR A 534 -9.31 22.66 -9.96
N TRP A 535 -8.10 22.80 -9.46
CA TRP A 535 -7.29 24.03 -9.57
C TRP A 535 -6.95 24.43 -11.01
N PRO A 536 -6.55 23.55 -11.93
CA PRO A 536 -6.35 23.93 -13.33
C PRO A 536 -7.63 24.41 -14.02
N LEU A 537 -8.79 23.89 -13.64
CA LEU A 537 -10.10 24.37 -14.13
C LEU A 537 -10.47 25.72 -13.49
N VAL A 538 -10.17 25.91 -12.22
CA VAL A 538 -10.39 27.18 -11.50
C VAL A 538 -9.44 28.25 -12.04
N THR A 539 -8.16 27.97 -12.23
CA THR A 539 -7.20 28.91 -12.83
C THR A 539 -7.52 29.21 -14.28
N MET A 540 -8.09 28.28 -15.03
CA MET A 540 -8.56 28.52 -16.40
C MET A 540 -9.80 29.43 -16.40
N VAL A 541 -10.69 29.29 -15.42
CA VAL A 541 -11.86 30.17 -15.22
C VAL A 541 -11.43 31.58 -14.76
N GLU A 542 -10.44 31.66 -13.87
CA GLU A 542 -9.82 32.95 -13.45
C GLU A 542 -9.10 33.63 -14.62
N PHE A 543 -8.36 32.87 -15.43
CA PHE A 543 -7.68 33.40 -16.62
C PHE A 543 -8.67 33.96 -17.67
N MET A 544 -9.91 33.41 -17.72
CA MET A 544 -10.99 33.93 -18.56
C MET A 544 -11.73 35.14 -17.96
N GLY A 545 -11.25 35.68 -16.82
CA GLY A 545 -11.78 36.94 -16.23
C GLY A 545 -13.02 36.73 -15.34
N PHE A 546 -13.34 35.53 -14.94
CA PHE A 546 -14.40 35.29 -13.97
C PHE A 546 -13.82 35.21 -12.55
N PRO A 547 -14.35 35.96 -11.58
CA PRO A 547 -13.85 35.92 -10.21
C PRO A 547 -14.07 34.52 -9.61
N ALA A 548 -12.98 33.88 -9.15
CA ALA A 548 -13.07 32.62 -8.45
C ALA A 548 -13.76 32.83 -7.10
N PRO A 549 -14.83 32.12 -6.80
CA PRO A 549 -15.47 32.18 -5.50
C PRO A 549 -14.62 31.47 -4.46
N ALA A 550 -13.85 32.20 -3.68
CA ALA A 550 -12.99 31.70 -2.60
C ALA A 550 -13.73 30.94 -1.47
N GLN A 551 -15.05 30.86 -1.52
CA GLN A 551 -15.88 30.21 -0.49
C GLN A 551 -17.08 29.41 -1.04
N ALA A 552 -17.27 29.29 -2.34
CA ALA A 552 -18.48 28.74 -2.96
C ALA A 552 -18.42 27.24 -3.28
N TRP A 553 -17.55 26.49 -2.65
CA TRP A 553 -17.51 25.03 -2.82
C TRP A 553 -18.24 24.26 -1.69
N ALA A 554 -19.01 24.98 -0.89
CA ALA A 554 -20.03 24.40 -0.02
C ALA A 554 -21.28 24.14 -0.85
N TRP A 555 -21.63 22.92 -1.01
CA TRP A 555 -22.81 22.23 -1.58
C TRP A 555 -23.62 22.92 -2.71
N PRO A 556 -24.00 22.19 -3.78
CA PRO A 556 -24.73 22.74 -4.93
C PRO A 556 -26.22 22.85 -4.59
N GLY A 557 -26.55 23.71 -3.64
CA GLY A 557 -27.94 24.04 -3.31
C GLY A 557 -28.22 25.53 -3.43
N GLU A 558 -27.20 26.36 -3.60
CA GLU A 558 -27.39 27.79 -3.39
C GLU A 558 -27.36 28.67 -4.63
N THR A 559 -26.91 28.23 -5.81
CA THR A 559 -27.09 29.08 -6.99
C THR A 559 -27.29 28.31 -8.30
N LEU A 560 -28.48 28.47 -8.85
CA LEU A 560 -28.80 28.19 -10.26
C LEU A 560 -27.77 28.86 -11.21
N GLY A 561 -27.07 29.90 -10.73
CA GLY A 561 -26.03 30.65 -11.43
C GLY A 561 -24.79 29.81 -11.77
N ASP A 562 -24.32 28.93 -10.89
CA ASP A 562 -23.11 28.12 -11.13
C ASP A 562 -23.36 27.01 -12.16
N ALA A 563 -24.56 26.42 -12.13
CA ALA A 563 -24.99 25.47 -13.16
C ALA A 563 -25.14 26.16 -14.53
N ILE A 564 -25.64 27.37 -14.56
CA ILE A 564 -25.77 28.20 -15.77
C ILE A 564 -24.38 28.64 -16.25
N ALA A 565 -23.46 29.05 -15.38
CA ALA A 565 -22.10 29.43 -15.76
C ALA A 565 -21.33 28.23 -16.33
N LEU A 566 -21.43 27.04 -15.73
CA LEU A 566 -20.86 25.81 -16.25
C LEU A 566 -21.47 25.41 -17.60
N PHE A 567 -22.80 25.54 -17.73
CA PHE A 567 -23.52 25.29 -18.99
C PHE A 567 -23.10 26.27 -20.08
N LEU A 568 -22.96 27.55 -19.78
CA LEU A 568 -22.49 28.59 -20.71
C LEU A 568 -21.03 28.33 -21.13
N LEU A 569 -20.16 27.97 -20.20
CA LEU A 569 -18.76 27.66 -20.47
C LEU A 569 -18.65 26.43 -21.40
N LEU A 570 -19.44 25.38 -21.15
CA LEU A 570 -19.49 24.19 -21.97
C LEU A 570 -20.17 24.41 -23.33
N SER A 571 -21.00 25.45 -23.45
CA SER A 571 -21.70 25.80 -24.70
C SER A 571 -20.93 26.80 -25.54
N VAL A 572 -20.27 27.78 -24.91
CA VAL A 572 -19.47 28.83 -25.58
C VAL A 572 -18.09 28.30 -25.99
N GLY A 573 -17.51 27.37 -25.20
CA GLY A 573 -16.20 26.78 -25.50
C GLY A 573 -16.10 26.16 -26.90
N PRO A 574 -17.02 25.33 -27.36
CA PRO A 574 -17.01 24.76 -28.71
C PRO A 574 -17.20 25.79 -29.83
N LEU A 575 -17.94 26.89 -29.57
CA LEU A 575 -18.11 27.97 -30.53
C LEU A 575 -16.83 28.84 -30.65
N ALA A 576 -16.22 29.17 -29.53
CA ALA A 576 -14.95 29.89 -29.49
C ALA A 576 -13.83 29.04 -30.12
N TYR A 577 -13.81 27.72 -29.84
CA TYR A 577 -12.88 26.80 -30.48
C TYR A 577 -13.07 26.74 -31.99
N GLY A 578 -14.30 26.64 -32.51
CA GLY A 578 -14.55 26.61 -33.95
C GLY A 578 -14.02 27.84 -34.69
N LEU A 579 -14.12 29.00 -34.07
CA LEU A 579 -13.53 30.25 -34.58
C LEU A 579 -12.00 30.27 -34.48
N LEU A 580 -11.45 29.82 -33.36
CA LEU A 580 -10.01 29.75 -33.12
C LEU A 580 -9.34 28.72 -34.04
N ASP A 581 -9.98 27.56 -34.25
CA ASP A 581 -9.49 26.50 -35.13
C ASP A 581 -9.43 26.97 -36.58
N SER A 582 -10.51 27.54 -37.08
CA SER A 582 -10.58 27.96 -38.49
C SER A 582 -9.67 29.16 -38.83
N TRP A 583 -9.45 30.04 -37.88
CA TRP A 583 -8.73 31.32 -38.12
C TRP A 583 -7.25 31.31 -37.72
N LEU A 584 -6.90 30.56 -36.66
CA LEU A 584 -5.56 30.55 -36.10
C LEU A 584 -4.88 29.19 -36.14
N LEU A 585 -5.54 28.14 -35.61
CA LEU A 585 -4.89 26.86 -35.41
C LEU A 585 -4.63 26.08 -36.69
N ARG A 586 -5.62 26.05 -37.62
CA ARG A 586 -5.44 25.37 -38.90
C ARG A 586 -4.38 26.00 -39.78
N PRO A 587 -4.40 27.30 -40.11
CA PRO A 587 -3.42 27.88 -41.02
C PRO A 587 -2.03 27.99 -40.44
N LEU A 588 -1.89 28.26 -39.13
CA LEU A 588 -0.57 28.51 -38.52
C LEU A 588 0.13 27.23 -38.01
N ILE A 589 -0.62 26.25 -37.55
CA ILE A 589 -0.06 25.06 -36.87
C ILE A 589 -0.37 23.80 -37.65
N LEU A 590 -1.66 23.50 -37.91
CA LEU A 590 -2.04 22.21 -38.47
C LEU A 590 -1.60 22.01 -39.92
N ASN A 591 -1.76 23.01 -40.78
CA ASN A 591 -1.35 22.89 -42.18
C ASN A 591 0.17 22.75 -42.39
N PRO A 592 1.05 23.46 -41.66
CA PRO A 592 2.50 23.23 -41.72
C PRO A 592 2.89 21.87 -41.21
N VAL A 593 2.26 21.38 -40.08
CA VAL A 593 2.55 20.07 -39.52
C VAL A 593 2.09 18.96 -40.47
N SER A 594 0.91 19.05 -41.07
CA SER A 594 0.46 18.05 -42.05
C SER A 594 1.38 17.99 -43.27
N ARG A 595 1.83 19.12 -43.83
CA ARG A 595 2.78 19.15 -44.95
C ARG A 595 4.13 18.52 -44.59
N PHE A 596 4.59 18.75 -43.36
CA PHE A 596 5.82 18.13 -42.85
C PHE A 596 5.67 16.61 -42.74
N ILE A 597 4.55 16.12 -42.21
CA ILE A 597 4.21 14.69 -42.09
C ILE A 597 4.13 14.05 -43.48
N ASP A 598 3.40 14.70 -44.43
CA ASP A 598 3.30 14.21 -45.80
C ASP A 598 4.67 14.13 -46.49
N GLY A 599 5.55 15.10 -46.20
CA GLY A 599 6.93 15.09 -46.66
C GLY A 599 7.73 13.87 -46.13
N ILE A 600 7.63 13.59 -44.83
CA ILE A 600 8.27 12.42 -44.20
C ILE A 600 7.68 11.13 -44.76
N ALA A 601 6.35 11.03 -44.89
CA ALA A 601 5.67 9.88 -45.45
C ALA A 601 6.12 9.60 -46.90
N GLY A 602 6.33 10.67 -47.69
CA GLY A 602 6.87 10.57 -49.04
C GLY A 602 8.33 10.06 -49.08
N ILE A 603 9.17 10.50 -48.14
CA ILE A 603 10.53 10.01 -47.98
C ILE A 603 10.53 8.53 -47.55
N TYR A 604 9.73 8.20 -46.53
CA TYR A 604 9.56 6.83 -46.04
C TYR A 604 9.09 5.88 -47.14
N GLY A 605 8.08 6.29 -47.93
CA GLY A 605 7.59 5.51 -49.06
C GLY A 605 8.70 5.17 -50.09
N ARG A 606 9.60 6.14 -50.37
CA ARG A 606 10.77 5.91 -51.28
C ARG A 606 11.78 4.95 -50.63
N VAL A 607 12.11 5.15 -49.36
CA VAL A 607 13.04 4.27 -48.63
C VAL A 607 12.47 2.85 -48.55
N LEU A 608 11.18 2.71 -48.26
CA LEU A 608 10.53 1.41 -48.22
C LEU A 608 10.53 0.71 -49.59
N ALA A 609 10.23 1.45 -50.65
CA ALA A 609 10.28 0.90 -52.02
C ALA A 609 11.70 0.40 -52.39
N ILE A 610 12.74 1.15 -52.01
CA ILE A 610 14.14 0.74 -52.21
C ILE A 610 14.48 -0.50 -51.35
N SER A 611 14.06 -0.48 -50.06
CA SER A 611 14.31 -1.61 -49.15
C SER A 611 13.60 -2.89 -49.62
N LEU A 612 12.39 -2.77 -50.13
CA LEU A 612 11.66 -3.90 -50.69
C LEU A 612 12.26 -4.41 -52.03
N ALA A 613 12.80 -3.50 -52.85
CA ALA A 613 13.55 -3.91 -54.07
C ALA A 613 14.87 -4.62 -53.75
N MET A 614 15.49 -4.25 -52.60
CA MET A 614 16.77 -4.82 -52.15
C MET A 614 16.59 -5.78 -50.97
N TRP A 615 15.42 -6.43 -50.82
CA TRP A 615 15.09 -7.25 -49.66
C TRP A 615 16.14 -8.31 -49.26
N PRO A 616 16.88 -8.98 -50.19
CA PRO A 616 17.92 -9.94 -49.77
C PRO A 616 19.08 -9.27 -49.04
N LEU A 617 19.42 -8.06 -49.45
CA LEU A 617 20.54 -7.29 -48.86
C LEU A 617 20.13 -6.74 -47.48
N VAL A 618 18.87 -6.30 -47.35
CA VAL A 618 18.30 -5.83 -46.07
C VAL A 618 18.22 -6.98 -45.06
N LEU A 619 17.81 -8.18 -45.47
CA LEU A 619 17.82 -9.36 -44.61
C LEU A 619 19.25 -9.78 -44.22
N GLY A 620 20.21 -9.66 -45.13
CA GLY A 620 21.63 -9.93 -44.83
C GLY A 620 22.21 -8.98 -43.79
N ILE A 621 21.86 -7.70 -43.84
CA ILE A 621 22.30 -6.68 -42.85
C ILE A 621 21.58 -6.81 -41.51
N SER A 622 20.28 -7.18 -41.51
CA SER A 622 19.50 -7.34 -40.28
C SER A 622 19.76 -8.68 -39.57
N GLY A 623 20.31 -9.67 -40.24
CA GLY A 623 20.61 -10.99 -39.69
C GLY A 623 22.06 -11.16 -39.21
N GLY A 624 22.96 -10.23 -39.49
CA GLY A 624 24.32 -10.15 -38.98
C GLY A 624 24.45 -9.22 -37.81
#